data_725009937b396db78776709ef4e98fc1
#
_entry.id   725009937b396db78776709ef4e98fc1
#
_cell.length_a   1.000
_cell.length_b   1.000
_cell.length_c   1.000
_cell.angle_alpha   90.00
_cell.angle_beta   90.00
_cell.angle_gamma   90.00
#
_symmetry.space_group_name_H-M   'P 1'
#
loop_
_entity.id
_entity.type
_entity.pdbx_description
1 polymer ?
#
loop_
_entity_poly.entity_id
_entity_poly.type
_entity_poly.pdbx_seq_one_letter_code
_entity_poly.pdbx_strand_id
1 'polypeptide(L)'
;MKKFLKILLVLLIVVIAALSFVRWRIDHEVARVTSIPMAVDNADLSITIDPTFTPKVLPPTGEPQHPFMATTDTSVMHAGSWESDTHPAAALFSEDATVTSRRAGGAIPRQCATFTFTSTGHPLILCGGLTSFRLQLLDPETLELLNIYDLPMRPSTFEGMVRRDPSIIMSDTSGGAYLYMDHEDHAVFADSTQHIRRVGAVQKGEKWKLVEAQSWDMGDYVPHDCYHYNNLKPTGECDGITALMPDYNGLIWWVTRNGRIGSLNMETGHVELIQLDGEEIQNSFALDENGTYIVSDHAMYHHRLIDGVPVEQWRLPYDRGTGRKVGSINQGSGTSPTILGGGKYITFADNADDRIALVVAYTGDVPEGRERQICRVPVFKSGGSATDNSMIGYDRSIILENNHGFTSVQAHEDYTSVTGGVVRVDVREDESGCDIVWESDLRVPSVVPKLSLGAGIAYLYSFDILDSGERLWSLVGLDFETGREVVRIPTGTGKGYNNNWASIGIAPTGEVYIGTRQGIVRVRE
;
A
#
# COMPACT_ATOMS: atom_id res chain seq x y z
N MET A 1 -4.04 1.00 59.17
CA MET A 1 -3.81 1.91 58.07
C MET A 1 -2.43 1.75 57.39
N LYS A 2 -1.31 1.95 58.06
CA LYS A 2 0.05 1.83 57.44
C LYS A 2 0.39 0.45 56.87
N LYS A 3 -0.05 -0.67 57.50
CA LYS A 3 0.15 -2.03 56.95
C LYS A 3 -0.70 -2.28 55.69
N PHE A 4 -1.94 -1.82 55.68
CA PHE A 4 -2.84 -1.95 54.54
C PHE A 4 -2.31 -1.16 53.33
N LEU A 5 -1.82 0.07 53.55
CA LEU A 5 -1.23 0.88 52.48
C LEU A 5 0.04 0.25 51.90
N LYS A 6 0.85 -0.41 52.70
CA LYS A 6 2.05 -1.16 52.25
C LYS A 6 1.65 -2.36 51.39
N ILE A 7 0.61 -3.10 51.78
CA ILE A 7 0.11 -4.25 51.00
C ILE A 7 -0.44 -3.76 49.66
N LEU A 8 -1.23 -2.68 49.65
CA LEU A 8 -1.77 -2.09 48.42
C LEU A 8 -0.66 -1.62 47.47
N LEU A 9 0.40 -1.00 48.02
CA LEU A 9 1.55 -0.56 47.23
C LEU A 9 2.32 -1.75 46.63
N VAL A 10 2.50 -2.83 47.39
CA VAL A 10 3.18 -4.04 46.89
C VAL A 10 2.33 -4.69 45.78
N LEU A 11 1.01 -4.80 45.97
CA LEU A 11 0.11 -5.32 44.94
C LEU A 11 0.14 -4.46 43.66
N LEU A 12 0.16 -3.14 43.79
CA LEU A 12 0.27 -2.23 42.64
C LEU A 12 1.60 -2.43 41.89
N ILE A 13 2.72 -2.56 42.62
CA ILE A 13 4.04 -2.82 42.03
C ILE A 13 4.05 -4.17 41.30
N VAL A 14 3.47 -5.21 41.88
CA VAL A 14 3.36 -6.53 41.24
C VAL A 14 2.49 -6.48 39.98
N VAL A 15 1.38 -5.77 40.04
CA VAL A 15 0.52 -5.58 38.84
C VAL A 15 1.26 -4.81 37.75
N ILE A 16 1.95 -3.72 38.10
CA ILE A 16 2.74 -2.94 37.12
C ILE A 16 3.86 -3.81 36.52
N ALA A 17 4.57 -4.57 37.35
CA ALA A 17 5.63 -5.47 36.90
C ALA A 17 5.07 -6.58 35.97
N ALA A 18 3.93 -7.17 36.33
CA ALA A 18 3.26 -8.18 35.50
C ALA A 18 2.80 -7.59 34.15
N LEU A 19 2.18 -6.42 34.16
CA LEU A 19 1.76 -5.73 32.94
C LEU A 19 2.98 -5.34 32.08
N SER A 20 4.05 -4.85 32.69
CA SER A 20 5.29 -4.52 31.98
C SER A 20 5.96 -5.77 31.39
N PHE A 21 5.93 -6.90 32.11
CA PHE A 21 6.44 -8.18 31.61
C PHE A 21 5.58 -8.73 30.47
N VAL A 22 4.24 -8.66 30.59
CA VAL A 22 3.33 -9.05 29.51
C VAL A 22 3.56 -8.18 28.27
N ARG A 23 3.68 -6.86 28.46
CA ARG A 23 3.99 -5.93 27.37
C ARG A 23 5.34 -6.26 26.73
N TRP A 24 6.37 -6.46 27.54
CA TRP A 24 7.69 -6.86 27.05
C TRP A 24 7.63 -8.19 26.28
N ARG A 25 6.92 -9.20 26.79
CA ARG A 25 6.70 -10.47 26.07
C ARG A 25 5.99 -10.28 24.74
N ILE A 26 4.94 -9.45 24.70
CA ILE A 26 4.21 -9.11 23.47
C ILE A 26 5.14 -8.41 22.48
N ASP A 27 5.97 -7.49 22.97
CA ASP A 27 6.86 -6.69 22.13
C ASP A 27 8.11 -7.45 21.65
N HIS A 28 8.58 -8.44 22.43
CA HIS A 28 9.82 -9.19 22.16
C HIS A 28 9.61 -10.66 21.80
N GLU A 29 8.36 -11.10 21.61
CA GLU A 29 8.13 -12.46 21.12
C GLU A 29 8.64 -12.57 19.69
N VAL A 30 9.68 -13.37 19.50
CA VAL A 30 10.31 -13.61 18.19
C VAL A 30 9.28 -14.25 17.28
N ALA A 31 8.98 -13.60 16.18
CA ALA A 31 8.08 -14.12 15.18
C ALA A 31 8.68 -15.41 14.60
N ARG A 32 7.89 -16.49 14.60
CA ARG A 32 8.34 -17.76 14.05
C ARG A 32 8.38 -17.68 12.53
N VAL A 33 9.51 -18.06 11.96
CA VAL A 33 9.61 -18.37 10.55
C VAL A 33 9.13 -19.82 10.38
N THR A 34 8.18 -20.03 9.47
CA THR A 34 7.65 -21.34 9.15
C THR A 34 7.77 -21.60 7.65
N SER A 35 8.24 -22.78 7.29
CA SER A 35 8.16 -23.23 5.90
C SER A 35 6.78 -23.84 5.66
N ILE A 36 6.10 -23.36 4.65
CA ILE A 36 4.80 -23.83 4.13
C ILE A 36 3.68 -23.83 5.19
N PRO A 37 2.61 -23.09 4.98
CA PRO A 37 1.40 -23.21 5.77
C PRO A 37 0.79 -24.60 5.60
N MET A 38 0.36 -25.20 6.69
CA MET A 38 -0.33 -26.49 6.62
C MET A 38 -1.67 -26.33 5.90
N ALA A 39 -1.95 -27.22 4.97
CA ALA A 39 -3.26 -27.37 4.38
C ALA A 39 -4.30 -27.73 5.47
N VAL A 40 -5.47 -27.15 5.36
CA VAL A 40 -6.66 -27.55 6.11
C VAL A 40 -7.54 -28.34 5.14
N ASP A 41 -8.11 -29.45 5.60
CA ASP A 41 -9.12 -30.23 4.88
C ASP A 41 -8.73 -30.72 3.47
N ASN A 42 -7.60 -31.41 3.35
CA ASN A 42 -7.12 -31.98 2.08
C ASN A 42 -7.01 -30.97 0.91
N ALA A 43 -6.81 -29.69 1.22
CA ALA A 43 -6.56 -28.71 0.18
C ALA A 43 -5.33 -29.10 -0.64
N ASP A 44 -5.46 -29.05 -1.94
CA ASP A 44 -4.32 -29.21 -2.84
C ASP A 44 -3.44 -27.97 -2.76
N LEU A 45 -2.25 -28.11 -2.23
CA LEU A 45 -1.22 -27.07 -2.15
C LEU A 45 -0.19 -27.18 -3.26
N SER A 46 -0.45 -27.98 -4.30
CA SER A 46 0.45 -28.05 -5.44
C SER A 46 0.49 -26.73 -6.20
N ILE A 47 1.70 -26.38 -6.63
CA ILE A 47 1.91 -25.24 -7.52
C ILE A 47 1.42 -25.66 -8.90
N THR A 48 0.69 -24.78 -9.56
CA THR A 48 0.25 -25.00 -10.95
C THR A 48 0.88 -23.97 -11.87
N ILE A 49 1.42 -24.46 -12.98
CA ILE A 49 2.01 -23.64 -14.04
C ILE A 49 1.37 -24.05 -15.36
N ASP A 50 1.05 -23.07 -16.20
CA ASP A 50 0.66 -23.34 -17.58
C ASP A 50 1.89 -23.73 -18.40
N PRO A 51 2.01 -25.00 -18.83
CA PRO A 51 3.20 -25.47 -19.55
C PRO A 51 3.28 -24.90 -20.98
N THR A 52 2.25 -24.22 -21.45
CA THR A 52 2.21 -23.58 -22.77
C THR A 52 2.64 -22.14 -22.75
N PHE A 53 2.75 -21.52 -21.57
CA PHE A 53 3.23 -20.15 -21.41
C PHE A 53 4.77 -20.12 -21.43
N THR A 54 5.30 -19.10 -22.06
CA THR A 54 6.74 -18.79 -22.01
C THR A 54 6.90 -17.35 -21.55
N PRO A 55 7.59 -17.09 -20.42
CA PRO A 55 7.87 -15.75 -19.96
C PRO A 55 8.48 -14.87 -21.05
N LYS A 56 7.99 -13.65 -21.17
CA LYS A 56 8.42 -12.69 -22.18
C LYS A 56 8.88 -11.41 -21.48
N VAL A 57 10.11 -10.99 -21.75
CA VAL A 57 10.63 -9.73 -21.26
C VAL A 57 9.91 -8.58 -21.96
N LEU A 58 9.34 -7.68 -21.17
CA LEU A 58 8.74 -6.43 -21.62
C LEU A 58 9.78 -5.30 -21.56
N PRO A 59 9.75 -4.33 -22.48
CA PRO A 59 10.58 -3.13 -22.40
C PRO A 59 10.40 -2.36 -21.09
N PRO A 60 11.38 -1.52 -20.66
CA PRO A 60 11.20 -0.62 -19.52
C PRO A 60 10.06 0.37 -19.73
N THR A 61 9.45 0.87 -18.64
CA THR A 61 8.34 1.84 -18.67
C THR A 61 8.70 3.19 -19.29
N GLY A 62 9.98 3.53 -19.32
CA GLY A 62 10.47 4.87 -19.69
C GLY A 62 10.44 5.87 -18.53
N GLU A 63 10.08 5.44 -17.31
CA GLU A 63 10.21 6.25 -16.09
C GLU A 63 11.68 6.63 -15.88
N PRO A 64 12.01 7.94 -15.76
CA PRO A 64 13.38 8.35 -15.46
C PRO A 64 13.75 7.96 -14.03
N GLN A 65 15.02 7.60 -13.81
CA GLN A 65 15.50 7.38 -12.44
C GLN A 65 15.37 8.67 -11.64
N HIS A 66 14.62 8.59 -10.54
CA HIS A 66 14.41 9.73 -9.68
C HIS A 66 15.68 10.08 -8.89
N PRO A 67 16.16 11.37 -8.88
CA PRO A 67 17.45 11.73 -8.29
C PRO A 67 17.51 11.56 -6.76
N PHE A 68 16.36 11.60 -6.07
CA PHE A 68 16.27 11.55 -4.61
C PHE A 68 15.60 10.28 -4.07
N MET A 69 15.22 9.33 -4.93
CA MET A 69 14.66 8.03 -4.53
C MET A 69 15.62 6.90 -4.89
N ALA A 70 15.52 5.80 -4.19
CA ALA A 70 16.16 4.55 -4.58
C ALA A 70 15.65 4.10 -5.96
N THR A 71 16.25 3.08 -6.53
CA THR A 71 15.80 2.49 -7.80
C THR A 71 14.36 2.00 -7.70
N THR A 72 13.63 1.95 -8.81
CA THR A 72 12.21 1.57 -8.84
C THR A 72 11.93 0.20 -8.24
N ASP A 73 12.90 -0.70 -8.27
CA ASP A 73 12.82 -2.03 -7.66
C ASP A 73 12.97 -2.04 -6.13
N THR A 74 13.28 -0.89 -5.52
CA THR A 74 13.45 -0.76 -4.07
C THR A 74 12.71 0.41 -3.45
N SER A 75 12.10 1.30 -4.25
CA SER A 75 11.75 2.65 -3.78
C SER A 75 10.47 2.76 -2.95
N VAL A 76 9.30 2.37 -3.46
CA VAL A 76 8.00 2.59 -2.81
C VAL A 76 7.02 1.43 -3.01
N MET A 77 5.86 1.51 -2.32
CA MET A 77 4.78 0.53 -2.45
C MET A 77 4.35 0.31 -3.91
N HIS A 78 4.25 1.37 -4.71
CA HIS A 78 3.73 1.33 -6.08
C HIS A 78 4.81 1.40 -7.17
N ALA A 79 6.06 1.18 -6.82
CA ALA A 79 7.23 1.22 -7.68
C ALA A 79 7.47 2.60 -8.37
N GLY A 80 8.44 3.34 -7.88
CA GLY A 80 8.84 4.64 -8.42
C GLY A 80 7.86 5.78 -8.19
N SER A 81 8.19 6.95 -8.70
CA SER A 81 7.39 8.17 -8.57
C SER A 81 6.16 8.19 -9.49
N TRP A 82 6.15 7.35 -10.53
CA TRP A 82 4.99 7.22 -11.42
C TRP A 82 3.88 6.35 -10.87
N GLU A 83 4.11 5.69 -9.73
CA GLU A 83 3.15 4.76 -9.12
C GLU A 83 2.67 3.67 -10.10
N SER A 84 3.62 3.15 -10.92
CA SER A 84 3.30 2.29 -12.06
C SER A 84 2.98 0.84 -11.70
N ASP A 85 3.30 0.41 -10.49
CA ASP A 85 3.21 -0.98 -10.05
C ASP A 85 3.92 -1.98 -10.97
N THR A 86 5.01 -1.54 -11.63
CA THR A 86 5.88 -2.37 -12.46
C THR A 86 7.19 -2.67 -11.76
N HIS A 87 7.82 -3.80 -12.10
CA HIS A 87 9.11 -4.19 -11.55
C HIS A 87 10.01 -4.81 -12.63
N PRO A 88 11.29 -4.42 -12.72
CA PRO A 88 12.18 -4.87 -13.81
C PRO A 88 12.58 -6.35 -13.71
N ALA A 89 12.65 -6.93 -12.51
CA ALA A 89 13.09 -8.31 -12.35
C ALA A 89 12.13 -9.32 -12.99
N ALA A 90 12.68 -10.44 -13.45
CA ALA A 90 11.91 -11.63 -13.76
C ALA A 90 11.48 -12.27 -12.44
N ALA A 91 10.21 -12.15 -12.11
CA ALA A 91 9.64 -12.80 -10.94
C ALA A 91 9.15 -14.23 -11.30
N LEU A 92 8.87 -14.98 -10.29
CA LEU A 92 8.61 -16.41 -10.21
C LEU A 92 7.72 -17.02 -11.31
N PHE A 93 8.29 -17.96 -12.04
CA PHE A 93 7.55 -18.89 -12.91
C PHE A 93 8.19 -20.28 -12.83
N SER A 94 8.02 -20.97 -11.69
CA SER A 94 8.68 -22.26 -11.42
C SER A 94 7.80 -23.17 -10.58
N GLU A 95 7.75 -24.47 -10.94
CA GLU A 95 7.11 -25.51 -10.13
C GLU A 95 7.90 -25.82 -8.85
N ASP A 96 9.19 -25.49 -8.83
CA ASP A 96 10.09 -25.70 -7.70
C ASP A 96 10.06 -24.53 -6.68
N ALA A 97 9.15 -23.56 -6.87
CA ALA A 97 9.06 -22.42 -5.99
C ALA A 97 8.76 -22.83 -4.54
N THR A 98 9.44 -22.19 -3.61
CA THR A 98 9.29 -22.43 -2.17
C THR A 98 8.55 -21.28 -1.49
N VAL A 99 7.62 -21.62 -0.61
CA VAL A 99 6.82 -20.68 0.16
C VAL A 99 7.30 -20.67 1.61
N THR A 100 7.65 -19.49 2.11
CA THR A 100 8.04 -19.27 3.50
C THR A 100 7.17 -18.17 4.10
N SER A 101 6.57 -18.39 5.26
CA SER A 101 5.82 -17.38 5.97
C SER A 101 6.49 -17.00 7.28
N ARG A 102 6.37 -15.74 7.65
CA ARG A 102 6.83 -15.21 8.93
C ARG A 102 5.74 -14.41 9.59
N ARG A 103 5.40 -14.78 10.82
CA ARG A 103 4.45 -14.04 11.63
C ARG A 103 5.13 -12.78 12.20
N ALA A 104 4.55 -11.61 11.96
CA ALA A 104 4.98 -10.37 12.57
C ALA A 104 4.19 -10.11 13.86
N GLY A 105 4.92 -9.84 14.95
CA GLY A 105 4.35 -9.71 16.29
C GLY A 105 4.12 -11.05 16.98
N GLY A 106 3.93 -11.00 18.29
CA GLY A 106 3.77 -12.18 19.11
C GLY A 106 2.33 -12.68 19.20
N ALA A 107 1.74 -12.66 20.41
CA ALA A 107 0.36 -13.07 20.63
C ALA A 107 -0.67 -12.20 19.87
N ILE A 108 -0.33 -10.93 19.65
CA ILE A 108 -1.13 -10.01 18.84
C ILE A 108 -0.46 -9.92 17.47
N PRO A 109 -1.11 -10.43 16.40
CA PRO A 109 -0.56 -10.36 15.07
C PRO A 109 -0.48 -8.92 14.58
N ARG A 110 0.49 -8.66 13.68
CA ARG A 110 0.68 -7.39 12.99
C ARG A 110 0.49 -7.60 11.51
N GLN A 111 -0.29 -6.74 10.91
CA GLN A 111 -0.38 -6.66 9.46
C GLN A 111 0.86 -5.97 8.91
N CYS A 112 1.50 -6.57 7.93
CA CYS A 112 2.58 -5.94 7.19
C CYS A 112 2.02 -5.43 5.84
N ALA A 113 2.23 -4.17 5.53
CA ALA A 113 1.58 -3.53 4.38
C ALA A 113 2.55 -3.17 3.26
N THR A 114 3.67 -2.52 3.60
CA THR A 114 4.59 -1.94 2.62
C THR A 114 5.94 -2.62 2.70
N PHE A 115 6.47 -2.97 1.55
CA PHE A 115 7.78 -3.57 1.38
C PHE A 115 8.67 -2.63 0.60
N THR A 116 9.87 -2.41 1.12
CA THR A 116 11.00 -1.82 0.43
C THR A 116 12.22 -2.67 0.69
N PHE A 117 13.29 -2.44 -0.06
CA PHE A 117 14.53 -3.18 0.09
C PHE A 117 15.69 -2.20 0.24
N THR A 118 16.59 -2.49 1.17
CA THR A 118 17.84 -1.73 1.27
C THR A 118 18.72 -2.01 0.06
N SER A 119 19.70 -1.18 -0.20
CA SER A 119 20.71 -1.38 -1.26
C SER A 119 21.48 -2.70 -1.11
N THR A 120 21.46 -3.28 0.08
CA THR A 120 22.05 -4.59 0.38
C THR A 120 21.06 -5.75 0.26
N GLY A 121 19.84 -5.50 -0.24
CA GLY A 121 18.80 -6.51 -0.46
C GLY A 121 18.01 -6.92 0.77
N HIS A 122 18.21 -6.29 1.94
CA HIS A 122 17.43 -6.62 3.13
C HIS A 122 16.01 -6.06 3.03
N PRO A 123 14.98 -6.90 3.24
CA PRO A 123 13.61 -6.40 3.31
C PRO A 123 13.42 -5.44 4.49
N LEU A 124 12.90 -4.25 4.21
CA LEU A 124 12.52 -3.24 5.18
C LEU A 124 11.01 -3.05 5.10
N ILE A 125 10.29 -3.42 6.17
CA ILE A 125 8.86 -3.66 6.10
C ILE A 125 8.14 -2.88 7.19
N LEU A 126 7.07 -2.16 6.83
CA LEU A 126 6.19 -1.54 7.80
C LEU A 126 5.08 -2.51 8.22
N CYS A 127 5.02 -2.80 9.53
CA CYS A 127 4.00 -3.67 10.12
C CYS A 127 3.22 -2.94 11.22
N GLY A 128 1.90 -2.85 11.05
CA GLY A 128 0.98 -2.20 11.97
C GLY A 128 0.21 -3.19 12.85
N GLY A 129 -0.08 -2.79 14.08
CA GLY A 129 -0.88 -3.56 15.02
C GLY A 129 -1.66 -2.68 15.98
N LEU A 130 -2.45 -3.30 16.84
CA LEU A 130 -3.33 -2.58 17.79
C LEU A 130 -2.58 -1.74 18.84
N THR A 131 -1.29 -1.96 19.05
CA THR A 131 -0.52 -1.27 20.12
C THR A 131 0.57 -0.35 19.60
N SER A 132 1.08 -0.60 18.41
CA SER A 132 2.16 0.20 17.79
C SER A 132 2.35 -0.21 16.34
N PHE A 133 3.01 0.65 15.59
CA PHE A 133 3.57 0.34 14.28
C PHE A 133 5.06 0.05 14.41
N ARG A 134 5.63 -0.67 13.44
CA ARG A 134 7.04 -1.06 13.44
C ARG A 134 7.61 -1.10 12.05
N LEU A 135 8.71 -0.42 11.86
CA LEU A 135 9.58 -0.70 10.74
C LEU A 135 10.48 -1.88 11.14
N GLN A 136 10.50 -2.95 10.36
CA GLN A 136 11.23 -4.18 10.62
C GLN A 136 12.25 -4.43 9.52
N LEU A 137 13.50 -4.63 9.90
CA LEU A 137 14.56 -5.08 9.01
C LEU A 137 14.70 -6.59 9.14
N LEU A 138 14.64 -7.30 8.01
CA LEU A 138 14.74 -8.76 7.98
C LEU A 138 16.00 -9.22 7.25
N ASP A 139 16.45 -10.40 7.62
CA ASP A 139 17.44 -11.13 6.86
C ASP A 139 16.80 -11.66 5.56
N PRO A 140 17.39 -11.40 4.38
CA PRO A 140 16.80 -11.77 3.10
C PRO A 140 16.76 -13.29 2.88
N GLU A 141 17.67 -14.06 3.49
CA GLU A 141 17.74 -15.52 3.30
C GLU A 141 16.82 -16.28 4.26
N THR A 142 16.84 -15.89 5.54
CA THR A 142 16.15 -16.61 6.61
C THR A 142 14.82 -16.00 7.00
N LEU A 143 14.53 -14.74 6.62
CA LEU A 143 13.44 -13.91 7.11
C LEU A 143 13.52 -13.63 8.63
N GLU A 144 14.63 -13.93 9.27
CA GLU A 144 14.79 -13.60 10.68
C GLU A 144 14.81 -12.08 10.90
N LEU A 145 14.29 -11.69 12.05
CA LEU A 145 14.24 -10.29 12.43
C LEU A 145 15.62 -9.80 12.87
N LEU A 146 16.19 -8.87 12.11
CA LEU A 146 17.48 -8.26 12.42
C LEU A 146 17.35 -7.07 13.36
N ASN A 147 16.37 -6.19 13.11
CA ASN A 147 16.12 -5.03 13.99
C ASN A 147 14.70 -4.48 13.83
N ILE A 148 14.27 -3.66 14.80
CA ILE A 148 12.99 -2.97 14.85
C ILE A 148 13.21 -1.49 15.15
N TYR A 149 12.46 -0.64 14.45
CA TYR A 149 12.23 0.75 14.83
C TYR A 149 10.75 0.91 15.21
N ASP A 150 10.48 1.16 16.50
CA ASP A 150 9.12 1.28 17.01
C ASP A 150 8.51 2.65 16.67
N LEU A 151 7.24 2.62 16.26
CA LEU A 151 6.43 3.78 15.90
C LEU A 151 5.17 3.84 16.78
N PRO A 152 4.63 5.02 17.03
CA PRO A 152 3.42 5.17 17.83
C PRO A 152 2.21 4.51 17.16
N MET A 153 1.19 4.21 17.98
CA MET A 153 -0.10 3.73 17.52
C MET A 153 -0.89 4.88 16.86
N ARG A 154 -1.62 4.57 15.79
CA ARG A 154 -2.53 5.56 15.17
C ARG A 154 -3.62 6.00 16.14
N PRO A 155 -3.99 7.29 16.18
CA PRO A 155 -5.15 7.78 16.93
C PRO A 155 -6.45 7.06 16.56
N SER A 156 -6.67 6.78 15.28
CA SER A 156 -7.80 6.02 14.76
C SER A 156 -7.90 4.61 15.36
N THR A 157 -6.76 3.96 15.61
CA THR A 157 -6.74 2.66 16.29
C THR A 157 -7.25 2.77 17.72
N PHE A 158 -6.81 3.79 18.46
CA PHE A 158 -7.28 4.05 19.81
C PHE A 158 -8.77 4.44 19.82
N GLU A 159 -9.20 5.33 18.94
CA GLU A 159 -10.59 5.74 18.76
C GLU A 159 -11.50 4.54 18.44
N GLY A 160 -11.13 3.74 17.44
CA GLY A 160 -11.88 2.55 17.04
C GLY A 160 -12.03 1.53 18.18
N MET A 161 -11.01 1.37 19.03
CA MET A 161 -11.10 0.53 20.23
C MET A 161 -12.07 1.12 21.27
N VAL A 162 -11.97 2.42 21.55
CA VAL A 162 -12.83 3.11 22.53
C VAL A 162 -14.28 3.12 22.07
N ARG A 163 -14.54 3.43 20.81
CA ARG A 163 -15.88 3.49 20.21
C ARG A 163 -16.43 2.10 19.81
N ARG A 164 -15.59 1.07 19.84
CA ARG A 164 -15.90 -0.29 19.34
C ARG A 164 -16.35 -0.28 17.88
N ASP A 165 -15.70 0.56 17.09
CA ASP A 165 -15.96 0.71 15.66
C ASP A 165 -14.70 0.43 14.85
N PRO A 166 -14.53 -0.78 14.33
CA PRO A 166 -13.36 -1.14 13.55
C PRO A 166 -13.27 -0.39 12.20
N SER A 167 -14.36 0.19 11.70
CA SER A 167 -14.35 0.94 10.45
C SER A 167 -13.46 2.18 10.53
N ILE A 168 -13.36 2.78 11.72
CA ILE A 168 -12.47 3.92 11.98
C ILE A 168 -10.99 3.53 11.78
N ILE A 169 -10.62 2.33 12.23
CA ILE A 169 -9.25 1.81 12.05
C ILE A 169 -8.94 1.56 10.57
N MET A 170 -9.94 1.04 9.85
CA MET A 170 -9.79 0.64 8.46
C MET A 170 -9.75 1.82 7.48
N SER A 171 -10.42 2.92 7.83
CA SER A 171 -10.45 4.12 6.99
C SER A 171 -9.24 5.03 7.14
N ASP A 172 -8.26 4.67 7.97
CA ASP A 172 -7.07 5.48 8.20
C ASP A 172 -5.86 4.87 7.47
N THR A 173 -5.43 5.51 6.40
CA THR A 173 -4.26 5.16 5.59
C THR A 173 -2.99 5.91 6.01
N SER A 174 -3.06 6.79 7.02
CA SER A 174 -1.91 7.54 7.55
C SER A 174 -0.90 6.66 8.30
N GLY A 175 0.15 7.26 8.85
CA GLY A 175 1.12 6.58 9.72
C GLY A 175 2.13 5.69 8.99
N GLY A 176 2.54 6.10 7.79
CA GLY A 176 3.68 5.56 7.07
C GLY A 176 3.36 4.44 6.08
N ALA A 177 2.09 4.16 5.78
CA ALA A 177 1.75 3.14 4.78
C ALA A 177 2.39 3.44 3.41
N TYR A 178 2.43 4.70 3.02
CA TYR A 178 3.08 5.18 1.79
C TYR A 178 4.45 5.78 2.13
N LEU A 179 5.39 4.92 2.52
CA LEU A 179 6.80 5.28 2.70
C LEU A 179 7.56 5.16 1.38
N TYR A 180 8.69 5.85 1.25
CA TYR A 180 9.63 5.61 0.15
C TYR A 180 11.06 5.39 0.69
N MET A 181 11.90 4.72 -0.11
CA MET A 181 13.34 4.65 0.11
C MET A 181 14.02 5.78 -0.65
N ASP A 182 14.87 6.55 0.04
CA ASP A 182 15.67 7.57 -0.62
C ASP A 182 16.95 6.99 -1.26
N HIS A 183 17.61 7.82 -2.05
CA HIS A 183 18.85 7.47 -2.76
C HIS A 183 20.05 7.22 -1.82
N GLU A 184 19.91 7.51 -0.53
CA GLU A 184 20.90 7.25 0.52
C GLU A 184 20.52 6.07 1.44
N ASP A 185 19.58 5.24 0.98
CA ASP A 185 19.15 4.00 1.66
C ASP A 185 18.43 4.23 3.00
N HIS A 186 17.63 5.30 3.08
CA HIS A 186 16.76 5.55 4.23
C HIS A 186 15.28 5.43 3.84
N ALA A 187 14.50 4.79 4.68
CA ALA A 187 13.05 4.88 4.60
C ALA A 187 12.60 6.26 5.10
N VAL A 188 11.83 6.97 4.28
CA VAL A 188 11.23 8.27 4.61
C VAL A 188 9.72 8.09 4.71
N PHE A 189 9.13 8.49 5.82
CA PHE A 189 7.70 8.30 6.10
C PHE A 189 7.19 9.29 7.13
N ALA A 190 5.87 9.49 7.15
CA ALA A 190 5.21 10.23 8.21
C ALA A 190 4.67 9.27 9.26
N ASP A 191 4.91 9.54 10.54
CA ASP A 191 4.31 8.78 11.63
C ASP A 191 2.97 9.39 12.09
N SER A 192 2.30 8.69 12.99
CA SER A 192 1.01 9.11 13.52
C SER A 192 1.08 10.20 14.60
N THR A 193 2.25 10.77 14.85
CA THR A 193 2.47 11.92 15.74
C THR A 193 2.93 13.16 14.97
N GLN A 194 2.58 13.25 13.69
CA GLN A 194 2.87 14.37 12.80
C GLN A 194 4.38 14.62 12.58
N HIS A 195 5.20 13.56 12.62
CA HIS A 195 6.62 13.68 12.28
C HIS A 195 6.89 12.99 10.93
N ILE A 196 7.58 13.68 10.05
CA ILE A 196 8.25 13.07 8.92
C ILE A 196 9.59 12.57 9.42
N ARG A 197 9.89 11.28 9.22
CA ARG A 197 11.09 10.61 9.71
C ARG A 197 11.89 10.03 8.58
N ARG A 198 13.20 10.03 8.74
CA ARG A 198 14.18 9.43 7.86
C ARG A 198 14.99 8.40 8.65
N VAL A 199 14.81 7.10 8.33
CA VAL A 199 15.37 5.99 9.11
C VAL A 199 16.15 5.07 8.21
N GLY A 200 17.43 4.85 8.51
CA GLY A 200 18.34 3.98 7.78
C GLY A 200 18.78 2.75 8.55
N ALA A 201 19.24 1.73 7.85
CA ALA A 201 19.81 0.53 8.40
C ALA A 201 21.33 0.65 8.50
N VAL A 202 21.89 0.49 9.70
CA VAL A 202 23.32 0.59 9.96
C VAL A 202 23.84 -0.74 10.50
N GLN A 203 24.86 -1.31 9.86
CA GLN A 203 25.52 -2.53 10.32
C GLN A 203 26.76 -2.20 11.16
N LYS A 204 26.86 -2.82 12.35
CA LYS A 204 28.05 -2.77 13.22
C LYS A 204 28.49 -4.19 13.58
N GLY A 205 29.52 -4.68 12.89
CA GLY A 205 29.91 -6.10 12.95
C GLY A 205 28.80 -6.98 12.39
N GLU A 206 28.34 -7.96 13.18
CA GLU A 206 27.23 -8.86 12.79
C GLU A 206 25.82 -8.31 13.14
N LYS A 207 25.75 -7.14 13.76
CA LYS A 207 24.49 -6.58 14.26
C LYS A 207 23.99 -5.43 13.39
N TRP A 208 22.72 -5.51 13.05
CA TRP A 208 21.98 -4.43 12.38
C TRP A 208 21.25 -3.55 13.38
N LYS A 209 21.12 -2.27 13.06
CA LYS A 209 20.34 -1.31 13.82
C LYS A 209 19.64 -0.35 12.87
N LEU A 210 18.34 -0.15 13.08
CA LEU A 210 17.59 0.95 12.45
C LEU A 210 17.82 2.23 13.26
N VAL A 211 18.26 3.29 12.60
CA VAL A 211 18.64 4.56 13.22
C VAL A 211 17.92 5.70 12.50
N GLU A 212 17.27 6.55 13.27
CA GLU A 212 16.72 7.81 12.77
C GLU A 212 17.88 8.75 12.42
N ALA A 213 17.95 9.14 11.16
CA ALA A 213 18.93 10.09 10.68
C ALA A 213 18.44 11.53 10.83
N GLN A 214 17.15 11.76 10.55
CA GLN A 214 16.49 13.07 10.62
C GLN A 214 15.02 12.92 10.97
N SER A 215 14.43 13.99 11.53
CA SER A 215 13.00 14.08 11.85
C SER A 215 12.54 15.53 11.75
N TRP A 216 11.34 15.76 11.22
CA TRP A 216 10.69 17.07 11.10
C TRP A 216 9.32 17.03 11.77
N ASP A 217 9.07 17.94 12.70
CA ASP A 217 7.79 18.10 13.37
C ASP A 217 6.85 18.92 12.48
N MET A 218 5.74 18.31 12.07
CA MET A 218 4.71 18.91 11.22
C MET A 218 3.49 19.37 12.02
N GLY A 219 3.56 19.36 13.36
CA GLY A 219 2.43 19.65 14.24
C GLY A 219 1.85 21.06 14.11
N ASP A 220 2.64 22.03 13.66
CA ASP A 220 2.16 23.39 13.38
C ASP A 220 1.33 23.49 12.08
N TYR A 221 1.42 22.49 11.20
CA TYR A 221 0.83 22.46 9.86
C TYR A 221 -0.30 21.43 9.73
N VAL A 222 -0.24 20.36 10.51
CA VAL A 222 -1.19 19.24 10.48
C VAL A 222 -1.89 19.11 11.83
N PRO A 223 -3.17 19.49 11.95
CA PRO A 223 -3.93 19.46 13.19
C PRO A 223 -3.97 18.08 13.84
N HIS A 224 -3.77 18.01 15.15
CA HIS A 224 -3.66 16.77 15.89
C HIS A 224 -4.48 16.75 17.19
N ASP A 225 -5.70 17.29 17.17
CA ASP A 225 -6.63 17.10 18.30
C ASP A 225 -7.37 15.75 18.14
N CYS A 226 -6.62 14.66 18.32
CA CYS A 226 -7.08 13.32 18.06
C CYS A 226 -7.43 12.57 19.35
N TYR A 227 -8.15 11.44 19.19
CA TYR A 227 -8.39 10.51 20.30
C TYR A 227 -7.08 9.96 20.85
N HIS A 228 -6.91 10.10 22.17
CA HIS A 228 -5.76 9.60 22.90
C HIS A 228 -6.17 9.26 24.34
N TYR A 229 -5.37 8.48 25.08
CA TYR A 229 -5.69 8.15 26.49
C TYR A 229 -5.86 9.39 27.39
N ASN A 230 -5.22 10.52 27.03
CA ASN A 230 -5.38 11.81 27.71
C ASN A 230 -6.48 12.69 27.07
N ASN A 231 -7.03 12.31 25.91
CA ASN A 231 -8.00 13.07 25.16
C ASN A 231 -9.10 12.16 24.61
N LEU A 232 -10.07 11.82 25.46
CA LEU A 232 -11.20 10.94 25.12
C LEU A 232 -12.37 11.68 24.44
N LYS A 233 -12.29 12.98 24.29
CA LYS A 233 -13.30 13.85 23.67
C LYS A 233 -12.63 14.99 22.92
N PRO A 234 -11.92 14.69 21.83
CA PRO A 234 -11.33 15.76 21.02
C PRO A 234 -12.43 16.69 20.49
N THR A 235 -12.14 17.98 20.42
CA THR A 235 -13.06 19.04 19.97
C THR A 235 -12.56 19.77 18.74
N GLY A 236 -11.29 19.61 18.43
CA GLY A 236 -10.63 20.17 17.26
C GLY A 236 -10.53 19.18 16.11
N GLU A 237 -9.74 19.53 15.13
CA GLU A 237 -9.48 18.70 13.95
C GLU A 237 -8.39 17.64 14.26
N CYS A 238 -8.66 16.42 13.81
CA CYS A 238 -7.70 15.34 13.79
C CYS A 238 -7.38 15.00 12.33
N ASP A 239 -6.16 15.24 11.91
CA ASP A 239 -5.68 14.95 10.57
C ASP A 239 -4.41 14.10 10.62
N GLY A 240 -3.96 13.58 9.49
CA GLY A 240 -2.77 12.77 9.38
C GLY A 240 -2.20 12.79 7.99
N ILE A 241 -0.87 12.81 7.90
CA ILE A 241 -0.17 12.72 6.61
C ILE A 241 -0.40 11.32 6.05
N THR A 242 -1.00 11.27 4.87
CA THR A 242 -1.34 10.04 4.16
C THR A 242 -0.15 9.53 3.36
N ALA A 243 0.44 10.39 2.54
CA ALA A 243 1.55 10.04 1.65
C ALA A 243 2.56 11.18 1.54
N LEU A 244 3.79 10.81 1.14
CA LEU A 244 4.85 11.77 0.87
C LEU A 244 5.85 11.20 -0.15
N MET A 245 6.41 12.06 -1.00
CA MET A 245 7.49 11.74 -1.94
C MET A 245 8.33 12.98 -2.24
N PRO A 246 9.63 12.85 -2.57
CA PRO A 246 10.45 13.97 -3.02
C PRO A 246 10.07 14.38 -4.43
N ASP A 247 10.19 15.66 -4.77
CA ASP A 247 10.22 16.09 -6.16
C ASP A 247 11.62 15.96 -6.77
N TYR A 248 11.75 16.25 -8.06
CA TYR A 248 13.01 16.19 -8.78
C TYR A 248 14.02 17.29 -8.36
N ASN A 249 13.63 18.21 -7.46
CA ASN A 249 14.48 19.24 -6.86
C ASN A 249 14.83 18.96 -5.40
N GLY A 250 14.29 17.88 -4.81
CA GLY A 250 14.56 17.43 -3.46
C GLY A 250 13.63 18.01 -2.38
N LEU A 251 12.57 18.73 -2.77
CA LEU A 251 11.52 19.11 -1.84
C LEU A 251 10.58 17.94 -1.62
N ILE A 252 10.17 17.69 -0.39
CA ILE A 252 9.21 16.62 -0.07
C ILE A 252 7.80 17.16 -0.23
N TRP A 253 7.05 16.61 -1.18
CA TRP A 253 5.61 16.76 -1.24
C TRP A 253 4.96 15.85 -0.21
N TRP A 254 3.90 16.33 0.43
CA TRP A 254 3.09 15.56 1.35
C TRP A 254 1.62 15.95 1.23
N VAL A 255 0.76 14.96 1.50
CA VAL A 255 -0.70 15.14 1.50
C VAL A 255 -1.28 14.61 2.79
N THR A 256 -2.40 15.20 3.25
CA THR A 256 -3.14 14.70 4.40
C THR A 256 -4.53 14.22 4.04
N ARG A 257 -5.08 13.39 4.91
CA ARG A 257 -6.43 12.87 4.72
C ARG A 257 -7.48 13.98 4.55
N ASN A 258 -7.35 15.10 5.25
CA ASN A 258 -8.31 16.20 5.20
C ASN A 258 -7.98 17.26 4.13
N GLY A 259 -7.25 16.87 3.07
CA GLY A 259 -7.08 17.69 1.86
C GLY A 259 -5.99 18.75 1.93
N ARG A 260 -5.02 18.64 2.87
CA ARG A 260 -3.82 19.48 2.83
C ARG A 260 -2.83 18.93 1.82
N ILE A 261 -2.25 19.81 1.04
CA ILE A 261 -1.16 19.50 0.08
C ILE A 261 -0.02 20.45 0.41
N GLY A 262 1.15 19.93 0.73
CA GLY A 262 2.26 20.78 1.13
C GLY A 262 3.61 20.33 0.58
N SER A 263 4.59 21.20 0.77
CA SER A 263 6.00 20.94 0.52
C SER A 263 6.82 21.12 1.80
N LEU A 264 7.89 20.36 1.94
CA LEU A 264 8.88 20.49 3.01
C LEU A 264 10.28 20.55 2.40
N ASN A 265 11.03 21.57 2.73
CA ASN A 265 12.46 21.59 2.49
C ASN A 265 13.20 20.91 3.64
N MET A 266 13.82 19.76 3.39
CA MET A 266 14.46 18.95 4.42
C MET A 266 15.72 19.62 5.02
N GLU A 267 16.37 20.54 4.32
CA GLU A 267 17.57 21.23 4.81
C GLU A 267 17.22 22.37 5.76
N THR A 268 16.19 23.16 5.40
CA THR A 268 15.80 24.36 6.17
C THR A 268 14.65 24.13 7.14
N GLY A 269 13.89 23.05 6.96
CA GLY A 269 12.63 22.80 7.67
C GLY A 269 11.47 23.70 7.22
N HIS A 270 11.65 24.47 6.14
CA HIS A 270 10.59 25.36 5.63
C HIS A 270 9.45 24.54 5.02
N VAL A 271 8.22 24.91 5.37
CA VAL A 271 6.98 24.26 4.93
C VAL A 271 6.05 25.28 4.30
N GLU A 272 5.53 24.94 3.13
CA GLU A 272 4.43 25.63 2.47
C GLU A 272 3.27 24.67 2.25
N LEU A 273 2.03 25.13 2.23
CA LEU A 273 0.86 24.29 2.00
C LEU A 273 -0.34 25.06 1.44
N ILE A 274 -1.23 24.30 0.82
CA ILE A 274 -2.59 24.70 0.45
C ILE A 274 -3.61 23.74 1.06
N GLN A 275 -4.87 24.16 1.12
CA GLN A 275 -6.00 23.38 1.62
C GLN A 275 -7.04 23.19 0.50
N LEU A 276 -7.44 21.95 0.24
CA LEU A 276 -8.64 21.63 -0.52
C LEU A 276 -9.82 21.56 0.46
N ASP A 277 -10.64 22.59 0.50
CA ASP A 277 -11.72 22.70 1.48
C ASP A 277 -12.81 21.65 1.26
N GLY A 278 -13.03 20.80 2.26
CA GLY A 278 -14.08 19.78 2.26
C GLY A 278 -13.80 18.58 1.37
N GLU A 279 -12.55 18.39 0.95
CA GLU A 279 -12.09 17.23 0.18
C GLU A 279 -11.19 16.32 1.01
N GLU A 280 -11.19 15.02 0.69
CA GLU A 280 -10.36 14.01 1.33
C GLU A 280 -9.34 13.44 0.32
N ILE A 281 -8.09 13.20 0.80
CA ILE A 281 -7.05 12.51 0.03
C ILE A 281 -6.66 11.24 0.79
N GLN A 282 -7.09 10.09 0.30
CA GLN A 282 -6.96 8.81 1.00
C GLN A 282 -5.73 8.00 0.57
N ASN A 283 -5.21 8.25 -0.64
CA ASN A 283 -4.21 7.41 -1.28
C ASN A 283 -2.90 8.18 -1.49
N SER A 284 -1.91 7.48 -2.07
CA SER A 284 -0.70 8.09 -2.57
C SER A 284 -0.98 8.95 -3.80
N PHE A 285 0.06 9.59 -4.31
CA PHE A 285 0.00 10.46 -5.49
C PHE A 285 1.17 10.14 -6.42
N ALA A 286 0.98 10.30 -7.72
CA ALA A 286 2.05 10.17 -8.69
C ALA A 286 2.78 11.52 -8.89
N LEU A 287 4.02 11.45 -9.34
CA LEU A 287 4.88 12.62 -9.53
C LEU A 287 5.81 12.41 -10.73
N ASP A 288 5.99 13.46 -11.52
CA ASP A 288 7.00 13.57 -12.56
C ASP A 288 7.82 14.87 -12.42
N GLU A 289 8.68 15.17 -13.38
CA GLU A 289 9.48 16.40 -13.40
C GLU A 289 8.61 17.68 -13.47
N ASN A 290 7.35 17.55 -13.86
CA ASN A 290 6.42 18.66 -13.99
C ASN A 290 5.56 18.92 -12.75
N GLY A 291 5.57 18.03 -11.77
CA GLY A 291 4.82 18.19 -10.52
C GLY A 291 4.08 16.94 -10.09
N THR A 292 3.05 17.13 -9.26
CA THR A 292 2.30 16.04 -8.65
C THR A 292 0.91 15.89 -9.23
N TYR A 293 0.45 14.64 -9.28
CA TYR A 293 -0.91 14.25 -9.69
C TYR A 293 -1.60 13.62 -8.49
N ILE A 294 -2.57 14.34 -7.91
CA ILE A 294 -3.23 13.99 -6.67
C ILE A 294 -4.71 13.77 -6.93
N VAL A 295 -5.26 12.66 -6.45
CA VAL A 295 -6.70 12.38 -6.52
C VAL A 295 -7.32 12.61 -5.15
N SER A 296 -8.22 13.58 -5.06
CA SER A 296 -9.13 13.72 -3.92
C SER A 296 -10.42 12.91 -4.15
N ASP A 297 -11.30 12.90 -3.17
CA ASP A 297 -12.64 12.32 -3.33
C ASP A 297 -13.56 13.14 -4.26
N HIS A 298 -13.06 14.22 -4.90
CA HIS A 298 -13.80 15.09 -5.83
C HIS A 298 -13.20 15.20 -7.23
N ALA A 299 -11.87 15.24 -7.34
CA ALA A 299 -11.19 15.48 -8.61
C ALA A 299 -9.76 14.94 -8.63
N MET A 300 -9.23 14.78 -9.83
CA MET A 300 -7.79 14.70 -10.10
C MET A 300 -7.24 16.11 -10.22
N TYR A 301 -6.12 16.36 -9.58
CA TYR A 301 -5.38 17.63 -9.61
C TYR A 301 -3.98 17.43 -10.13
N HIS A 302 -3.47 18.39 -10.86
CA HIS A 302 -2.05 18.56 -11.12
C HIS A 302 -1.55 19.82 -10.44
N HIS A 303 -0.54 19.69 -9.59
CA HIS A 303 0.10 20.82 -8.92
C HIS A 303 1.58 20.90 -9.27
N ARG A 304 2.10 22.14 -9.30
CA ARG A 304 3.54 22.42 -9.39
C ARG A 304 3.95 23.28 -8.21
N LEU A 305 5.23 23.21 -7.82
CA LEU A 305 5.78 24.19 -6.88
C LEU A 305 6.18 25.46 -7.61
N ILE A 306 5.68 26.60 -7.14
CA ILE A 306 6.11 27.92 -7.54
C ILE A 306 6.61 28.60 -6.26
N ASP A 307 7.91 28.89 -6.21
CA ASP A 307 8.57 29.43 -5.00
C ASP A 307 8.33 28.57 -3.74
N GLY A 308 8.24 27.26 -3.91
CA GLY A 308 7.97 26.28 -2.85
C GLY A 308 6.50 26.05 -2.51
N VAL A 309 5.60 26.88 -3.02
CA VAL A 309 4.15 26.78 -2.76
C VAL A 309 3.48 25.88 -3.79
N PRO A 310 2.65 24.88 -3.39
CA PRO A 310 1.82 24.11 -4.33
C PRO A 310 0.83 25.01 -5.08
N VAL A 311 0.84 24.97 -6.41
CA VAL A 311 -0.04 25.76 -7.28
C VAL A 311 -0.75 24.85 -8.26
N GLU A 312 -2.09 24.86 -8.24
CA GLU A 312 -2.91 24.10 -9.19
C GLU A 312 -2.63 24.55 -10.63
N GLN A 313 -2.33 23.59 -11.50
CA GLN A 313 -2.15 23.79 -12.93
C GLN A 313 -3.42 23.44 -13.70
N TRP A 314 -4.06 22.34 -13.30
CA TRP A 314 -5.36 21.93 -13.82
C TRP A 314 -6.07 21.00 -12.84
N ARG A 315 -7.39 20.90 -13.00
CA ARG A 315 -8.30 20.07 -12.25
C ARG A 315 -9.21 19.30 -13.20
N LEU A 316 -9.42 18.02 -12.94
CA LEU A 316 -10.34 17.15 -13.69
C LEU A 316 -11.35 16.52 -12.70
N PRO A 317 -12.56 17.08 -12.56
CA PRO A 317 -13.63 16.47 -11.77
C PRO A 317 -14.06 15.13 -12.36
N TYR A 318 -14.50 14.21 -11.49
CA TYR A 318 -14.99 12.90 -11.90
C TYR A 318 -16.32 12.54 -11.24
N ASP A 319 -16.96 11.46 -11.69
CA ASP A 319 -18.22 10.98 -11.13
C ASP A 319 -17.96 10.26 -9.79
N ARG A 320 -18.46 10.85 -8.70
CA ARG A 320 -18.32 10.35 -7.32
C ARG A 320 -19.40 9.34 -6.93
N GLY A 321 -20.39 9.07 -7.80
CA GLY A 321 -21.56 8.29 -7.45
C GLY A 321 -22.40 8.91 -6.33
N THR A 322 -23.39 8.19 -5.83
CA THR A 322 -24.30 8.67 -4.77
C THR A 322 -23.86 8.31 -3.36
N GLY A 323 -22.82 7.51 -3.20
CA GLY A 323 -22.32 7.09 -1.90
C GLY A 323 -21.07 6.20 -1.97
N ARG A 324 -20.60 5.80 -0.79
CA ARG A 324 -19.51 4.87 -0.65
C ARG A 324 -19.94 3.47 -1.12
N LYS A 325 -19.17 2.86 -2.00
CA LYS A 325 -19.44 1.49 -2.47
C LYS A 325 -19.00 0.44 -1.46
N VAL A 326 -19.58 -0.76 -1.59
CA VAL A 326 -19.18 -1.93 -0.81
C VAL A 326 -17.80 -2.40 -1.32
N GLY A 327 -16.79 -2.21 -0.51
CA GLY A 327 -15.39 -2.45 -0.88
C GLY A 327 -14.54 -1.18 -0.91
N SER A 328 -15.13 0.00 -0.80
CA SER A 328 -14.40 1.27 -0.77
C SER A 328 -14.22 1.85 0.63
N ILE A 329 -13.14 2.57 0.85
CA ILE A 329 -12.81 3.23 2.12
C ILE A 329 -13.63 4.52 2.27
N ASN A 330 -13.76 5.32 1.22
CA ASN A 330 -14.54 6.57 1.19
C ASN A 330 -15.48 6.66 -0.01
N GLN A 331 -16.13 7.80 -0.22
CA GLN A 331 -16.92 8.11 -1.39
C GLN A 331 -16.08 8.87 -2.42
N GLY A 332 -15.26 8.19 -3.16
CA GLY A 332 -14.42 8.83 -4.18
C GLY A 332 -13.60 7.79 -4.93
N SER A 333 -12.59 8.24 -5.62
CA SER A 333 -11.59 7.36 -6.20
C SER A 333 -10.83 6.66 -5.07
N GLY A 334 -10.81 5.35 -5.10
CA GLY A 334 -10.03 4.53 -4.18
C GLY A 334 -8.63 4.21 -4.71
N THR A 335 -8.21 4.82 -5.82
CA THR A 335 -6.95 4.47 -6.49
C THR A 335 -5.88 5.53 -6.29
N SER A 336 -4.64 5.12 -6.01
CA SER A 336 -3.48 5.98 -6.29
C SER A 336 -3.43 6.22 -7.81
N PRO A 337 -3.22 7.47 -8.26
CA PRO A 337 -3.09 7.73 -9.70
C PRO A 337 -1.78 7.17 -10.24
N THR A 338 -1.76 6.79 -11.51
CA THR A 338 -0.62 6.14 -12.15
C THR A 338 -0.24 6.85 -13.43
N ILE A 339 1.05 7.24 -13.56
CA ILE A 339 1.62 7.79 -14.80
C ILE A 339 2.07 6.63 -15.69
N LEU A 340 1.81 6.73 -16.99
CA LEU A 340 2.19 5.73 -17.99
C LEU A 340 2.44 6.37 -19.37
N GLY A 341 2.76 5.54 -20.36
CA GLY A 341 2.96 6.01 -21.75
C GLY A 341 4.14 6.94 -21.91
N GLY A 342 5.26 6.66 -21.22
CA GLY A 342 6.44 7.53 -21.25
C GLY A 342 6.20 8.89 -20.60
N GLY A 343 5.32 8.97 -19.60
CA GLY A 343 4.96 10.21 -18.90
C GLY A 343 3.80 10.98 -19.53
N LYS A 344 3.22 10.48 -20.61
CA LYS A 344 2.19 11.21 -21.38
C LYS A 344 0.79 11.13 -20.76
N TYR A 345 0.47 10.04 -20.08
CA TYR A 345 -0.85 9.75 -19.54
C TYR A 345 -0.83 9.62 -18.03
N ILE A 346 -1.95 10.01 -17.43
CA ILE A 346 -2.29 9.76 -16.04
C ILE A 346 -3.63 9.03 -15.96
N THR A 347 -3.76 8.04 -15.09
CA THR A 347 -4.96 7.25 -14.93
C THR A 347 -5.38 7.13 -13.47
N PHE A 348 -6.69 6.99 -13.25
CA PHE A 348 -7.33 6.71 -11.96
C PHE A 348 -8.71 6.10 -12.21
N ALA A 349 -9.36 5.53 -11.19
CA ALA A 349 -10.74 5.08 -11.28
C ALA A 349 -11.68 6.13 -10.67
N ASP A 350 -12.86 6.33 -11.28
CA ASP A 350 -13.95 7.09 -10.68
C ASP A 350 -14.78 6.22 -9.70
N ASN A 351 -15.85 6.80 -9.12
CA ASN A 351 -16.77 6.09 -8.23
C ASN A 351 -18.22 6.08 -8.74
N ALA A 352 -18.44 6.10 -10.04
CA ALA A 352 -19.77 6.14 -10.64
C ALA A 352 -20.70 4.99 -10.18
N ASP A 353 -22.01 5.24 -10.07
CA ASP A 353 -22.95 4.37 -9.36
C ASP A 353 -23.20 3.01 -9.98
N ASP A 354 -23.44 2.92 -11.27
CA ASP A 354 -23.73 1.63 -11.88
C ASP A 354 -22.46 0.77 -11.98
N ARG A 355 -21.42 1.35 -12.52
CA ARG A 355 -20.08 0.78 -12.61
C ARG A 355 -19.04 1.87 -12.46
N ILE A 356 -17.99 1.58 -11.72
CA ILE A 356 -16.81 2.44 -11.73
C ILE A 356 -16.25 2.50 -13.15
N ALA A 357 -15.58 3.57 -13.49
CA ALA A 357 -14.89 3.68 -14.75
C ALA A 357 -13.42 4.02 -14.55
N LEU A 358 -12.58 3.42 -15.38
CA LEU A 358 -11.20 3.85 -15.57
C LEU A 358 -11.20 5.17 -16.33
N VAL A 359 -10.50 6.17 -15.82
CA VAL A 359 -10.32 7.47 -16.46
C VAL A 359 -8.86 7.62 -16.87
N VAL A 360 -8.62 8.02 -18.11
CA VAL A 360 -7.28 8.35 -18.62
C VAL A 360 -7.25 9.78 -19.11
N ALA A 361 -6.22 10.52 -18.74
CA ALA A 361 -6.04 11.91 -19.11
C ALA A 361 -4.60 12.20 -19.56
N TYR A 362 -4.39 13.31 -20.27
CA TYR A 362 -3.05 13.81 -20.53
C TYR A 362 -2.44 14.43 -19.27
N THR A 363 -1.17 14.18 -19.02
CA THR A 363 -0.39 14.80 -17.94
C THR A 363 -0.07 16.27 -18.24
N GLY A 364 0.55 16.51 -19.39
CA GLY A 364 1.03 17.81 -19.87
C GLY A 364 0.01 18.56 -20.72
N ASP A 365 0.48 19.21 -21.79
CA ASP A 365 -0.35 19.96 -22.71
C ASP A 365 -1.33 19.06 -23.46
N VAL A 366 -2.56 19.55 -23.58
CA VAL A 366 -3.60 18.85 -24.35
C VAL A 366 -3.41 19.14 -25.84
N PRO A 367 -3.30 18.12 -26.71
CA PRO A 367 -3.21 18.33 -28.15
C PRO A 367 -4.37 19.15 -28.70
N GLU A 368 -4.12 19.95 -29.74
CA GLU A 368 -5.14 20.78 -30.37
C GLU A 368 -6.35 19.95 -30.82
N GLY A 369 -7.55 20.40 -30.46
CA GLY A 369 -8.81 19.71 -30.79
C GLY A 369 -9.13 18.49 -29.92
N ARG A 370 -8.35 18.24 -28.88
CA ARG A 370 -8.60 17.18 -27.89
C ARG A 370 -9.09 17.78 -26.55
N GLU A 371 -9.67 16.92 -25.73
CA GLU A 371 -9.97 17.22 -24.33
C GLU A 371 -8.89 16.63 -23.42
N ARG A 372 -8.74 17.14 -22.18
CA ARG A 372 -7.79 16.59 -21.21
C ARG A 372 -8.07 15.11 -20.94
N GLN A 373 -9.34 14.73 -20.76
CA GLN A 373 -9.75 13.35 -20.61
C GLN A 373 -9.74 12.65 -21.97
N ILE A 374 -8.90 11.64 -22.13
CA ILE A 374 -8.80 10.83 -23.35
C ILE A 374 -9.95 9.83 -23.43
N CYS A 375 -10.22 9.15 -22.32
CA CYS A 375 -11.30 8.19 -22.22
C CYS A 375 -11.82 8.04 -20.79
N ARG A 376 -13.05 7.50 -20.72
CA ARG A 376 -13.68 7.00 -19.51
C ARG A 376 -14.33 5.67 -19.87
N VAL A 377 -13.81 4.56 -19.32
CA VAL A 377 -14.21 3.20 -19.65
C VAL A 377 -14.88 2.55 -18.46
N PRO A 378 -16.21 2.34 -18.45
CA PRO A 378 -16.87 1.58 -17.40
C PRO A 378 -16.36 0.15 -17.34
N VAL A 379 -15.93 -0.31 -16.16
CA VAL A 379 -15.33 -1.63 -15.94
C VAL A 379 -16.13 -2.46 -14.96
N PHE A 380 -15.96 -3.79 -15.03
CA PHE A 380 -16.62 -4.79 -14.20
C PHE A 380 -18.15 -4.88 -14.39
N LYS A 381 -18.84 -5.59 -13.50
CA LYS A 381 -20.28 -5.85 -13.61
C LYS A 381 -21.09 -4.69 -13.02
N SER A 382 -22.22 -4.38 -13.65
CA SER A 382 -23.20 -3.43 -13.14
C SER A 382 -23.65 -3.81 -11.72
N GLY A 383 -23.63 -2.83 -10.80
CA GLY A 383 -23.96 -3.02 -9.39
C GLY A 383 -22.97 -3.87 -8.60
N GLY A 384 -21.85 -4.28 -9.20
CA GLY A 384 -20.84 -5.15 -8.60
C GLY A 384 -19.41 -4.67 -8.86
N SER A 385 -19.17 -3.36 -8.83
CA SER A 385 -17.86 -2.76 -9.08
C SER A 385 -17.45 -1.76 -8.02
N ALA A 386 -16.23 -1.88 -7.53
CA ALA A 386 -15.54 -0.94 -6.66
C ALA A 386 -14.03 -1.20 -6.75
N THR A 387 -13.19 -0.20 -6.56
CA THR A 387 -11.76 -0.39 -6.39
C THR A 387 -11.19 0.58 -5.39
N ASP A 388 -10.27 0.10 -4.58
CA ASP A 388 -9.54 0.82 -3.55
C ASP A 388 -8.04 0.48 -3.61
N ASN A 389 -7.58 0.03 -4.76
CA ASN A 389 -6.19 -0.33 -5.00
C ASN A 389 -5.60 0.48 -6.15
N SER A 390 -4.28 0.59 -6.16
CA SER A 390 -3.56 1.13 -7.31
C SER A 390 -3.73 0.25 -8.54
N MET A 391 -3.30 0.78 -9.65
CA MET A 391 -3.36 0.13 -10.95
C MET A 391 -1.96 -0.14 -11.48
N ILE A 392 -1.79 -1.25 -12.19
CA ILE A 392 -0.59 -1.42 -13.00
C ILE A 392 -0.71 -0.51 -14.24
N GLY A 393 0.27 0.37 -14.44
CA GLY A 393 0.40 1.19 -15.63
C GLY A 393 1.66 0.83 -16.42
N TYR A 394 1.49 0.36 -17.66
CA TYR A 394 2.61 -0.01 -18.51
C TYR A 394 2.36 0.35 -19.96
N ASP A 395 3.27 1.13 -20.58
CA ASP A 395 3.10 1.66 -21.92
C ASP A 395 1.73 2.36 -22.09
N ARG A 396 0.82 1.82 -22.84
CA ARG A 396 -0.56 2.32 -22.99
C ARG A 396 -1.60 1.47 -22.27
N SER A 397 -1.16 0.51 -21.47
CA SER A 397 -1.99 -0.50 -20.83
C SER A 397 -2.18 -0.22 -19.35
N ILE A 398 -3.40 -0.41 -18.88
CA ILE A 398 -3.75 -0.29 -17.47
C ILE A 398 -4.43 -1.59 -17.03
N ILE A 399 -3.96 -2.17 -15.92
CA ILE A 399 -4.62 -3.32 -15.29
C ILE A 399 -5.15 -2.88 -13.94
N LEU A 400 -6.42 -3.14 -13.67
CA LEU A 400 -7.02 -2.89 -12.36
C LEU A 400 -7.89 -4.06 -11.91
N GLU A 401 -8.12 -4.13 -10.60
CA GLU A 401 -8.88 -5.18 -9.93
C GLU A 401 -10.15 -4.66 -9.27
N ASN A 402 -11.10 -5.57 -9.01
CA ASN A 402 -12.40 -5.28 -8.42
C ASN A 402 -12.45 -5.69 -6.94
N ASN A 403 -12.52 -4.71 -6.05
CA ASN A 403 -12.66 -4.94 -4.61
C ASN A 403 -14.12 -5.07 -4.14
N HIS A 404 -15.09 -5.00 -5.04
CA HIS A 404 -16.51 -5.02 -4.65
C HIS A 404 -16.86 -6.24 -3.80
N GLY A 405 -17.52 -5.98 -2.67
CA GLY A 405 -17.88 -6.99 -1.69
C GLY A 405 -16.83 -7.27 -0.63
N PHE A 406 -15.60 -6.74 -0.77
CA PHE A 406 -14.56 -6.82 0.26
C PHE A 406 -14.68 -5.60 1.18
N THR A 407 -15.42 -5.70 2.27
CA THR A 407 -15.75 -4.53 3.08
C THR A 407 -14.83 -4.28 4.25
N SER A 408 -14.26 -5.25 4.85
CA SER A 408 -13.13 -5.19 5.78
C SER A 408 -12.83 -6.57 6.34
N VAL A 409 -11.64 -6.68 6.86
CA VAL A 409 -11.14 -7.89 7.47
C VAL A 409 -11.92 -8.36 8.68
N GLN A 410 -12.51 -7.45 9.40
CA GLN A 410 -13.18 -7.76 10.68
C GLN A 410 -14.68 -8.04 10.51
N ALA A 411 -15.27 -7.45 9.48
CA ALA A 411 -16.68 -7.66 9.16
C ALA A 411 -16.94 -8.91 8.31
N HIS A 412 -15.86 -9.53 7.75
CA HIS A 412 -16.06 -10.53 6.74
C HIS A 412 -15.53 -11.88 7.10
N GLU A 413 -16.42 -12.63 7.49
CA GLU A 413 -16.34 -14.07 7.47
C GLU A 413 -16.94 -14.64 6.19
N ASP A 414 -17.80 -13.89 5.52
CA ASP A 414 -18.44 -14.30 4.27
C ASP A 414 -17.83 -13.62 3.05
N TYR A 415 -16.79 -14.25 2.50
CA TYR A 415 -16.16 -13.82 1.26
C TYR A 415 -16.92 -14.23 -0.01
N THR A 416 -18.08 -14.86 0.13
CA THR A 416 -18.92 -15.20 -1.02
C THR A 416 -19.45 -13.94 -1.70
N SER A 417 -19.49 -12.81 -0.97
CA SER A 417 -19.90 -11.51 -1.50
C SER A 417 -18.86 -10.83 -2.39
N VAL A 418 -17.58 -11.29 -2.38
CA VAL A 418 -16.54 -10.72 -3.25
C VAL A 418 -16.83 -11.06 -4.70
N THR A 419 -17.09 -10.04 -5.50
CA THR A 419 -17.53 -10.20 -6.90
C THR A 419 -16.40 -10.73 -7.79
N GLY A 420 -15.17 -10.30 -7.55
CA GLY A 420 -14.03 -10.57 -8.42
C GLY A 420 -14.02 -9.72 -9.69
N GLY A 421 -12.96 -9.83 -10.42
CA GLY A 421 -12.71 -9.14 -11.68
C GLY A 421 -11.32 -8.52 -11.74
N VAL A 422 -10.63 -8.76 -12.83
CA VAL A 422 -9.39 -8.06 -13.22
C VAL A 422 -9.57 -7.69 -14.69
N VAL A 423 -9.21 -6.47 -15.06
CA VAL A 423 -9.40 -5.97 -16.43
C VAL A 423 -8.13 -5.27 -16.90
N ARG A 424 -7.79 -5.48 -18.19
CA ARG A 424 -6.81 -4.66 -18.91
C ARG A 424 -7.53 -3.77 -19.89
N VAL A 425 -7.19 -2.47 -19.83
CA VAL A 425 -7.65 -1.43 -20.76
C VAL A 425 -6.45 -0.79 -21.42
N ASP A 426 -6.48 -0.65 -22.72
CA ASP A 426 -5.42 0.01 -23.49
C ASP A 426 -5.89 1.34 -24.09
N VAL A 427 -5.06 2.37 -24.01
CA VAL A 427 -5.24 3.60 -24.77
C VAL A 427 -4.97 3.31 -26.25
N ARG A 428 -5.89 3.69 -27.15
CA ARG A 428 -5.73 3.50 -28.60
C ARG A 428 -4.50 4.25 -29.12
N GLU A 429 -3.90 3.73 -30.20
CA GLU A 429 -2.72 4.36 -30.82
C GLU A 429 -2.96 5.79 -31.30
N ASP A 430 -4.17 6.03 -31.82
CA ASP A 430 -4.61 7.35 -32.29
C ASP A 430 -5.15 8.24 -31.16
N GLU A 431 -5.17 7.75 -29.91
CA GLU A 431 -5.70 8.45 -28.74
C GLU A 431 -7.19 8.86 -28.86
N SER A 432 -7.94 8.19 -29.74
CA SER A 432 -9.38 8.46 -29.92
C SER A 432 -10.24 7.88 -28.78
N GLY A 433 -9.64 7.17 -27.84
CA GLY A 433 -10.30 6.50 -26.72
C GLY A 433 -9.49 5.33 -26.19
N CYS A 434 -10.16 4.45 -25.46
CA CYS A 434 -9.54 3.26 -24.86
C CYS A 434 -10.43 2.03 -25.10
N ASP A 435 -9.81 0.85 -25.14
CA ASP A 435 -10.50 -0.42 -25.34
C ASP A 435 -10.18 -1.39 -24.22
N ILE A 436 -11.17 -2.18 -23.78
CA ILE A 436 -10.95 -3.34 -22.93
C ILE A 436 -10.30 -4.42 -23.78
N VAL A 437 -9.10 -4.87 -23.37
CA VAL A 437 -8.33 -5.89 -24.09
C VAL A 437 -8.72 -7.29 -23.62
N TRP A 438 -8.77 -7.47 -22.29
CA TRP A 438 -9.22 -8.70 -21.67
C TRP A 438 -9.83 -8.46 -20.28
N GLU A 439 -10.67 -9.39 -19.84
CA GLU A 439 -11.26 -9.45 -18.51
C GLU A 439 -11.08 -10.85 -17.93
N SER A 440 -10.85 -10.94 -16.62
CA SER A 440 -10.77 -12.17 -15.84
C SER A 440 -11.74 -12.10 -14.67
N ASP A 441 -12.42 -13.20 -14.34
CA ASP A 441 -13.31 -13.30 -13.18
C ASP A 441 -12.55 -13.61 -11.86
N LEU A 442 -11.21 -13.54 -11.87
CA LEU A 442 -10.37 -13.84 -10.70
C LEU A 442 -10.81 -12.99 -9.50
N ARG A 443 -10.94 -13.62 -8.35
CA ARG A 443 -11.26 -12.92 -7.10
C ARG A 443 -10.00 -12.38 -6.47
N VAL A 444 -9.80 -11.08 -6.60
CA VAL A 444 -8.67 -10.36 -6.02
C VAL A 444 -9.24 -9.30 -5.08
N PRO A 445 -9.35 -9.59 -3.76
CA PRO A 445 -10.14 -8.72 -2.88
C PRO A 445 -9.47 -7.39 -2.55
N SER A 446 -8.14 -7.31 -2.53
CA SER A 446 -7.52 -6.13 -1.94
C SER A 446 -6.00 -6.02 -2.10
N VAL A 447 -5.38 -6.68 -3.05
CA VAL A 447 -3.90 -6.59 -3.18
C VAL A 447 -3.48 -5.38 -4.00
N VAL A 448 -2.33 -4.77 -3.65
CA VAL A 448 -1.61 -3.90 -4.58
C VAL A 448 -0.80 -4.81 -5.51
N PRO A 449 -1.18 -4.92 -6.80
CA PRO A 449 -0.58 -5.86 -7.73
C PRO A 449 0.81 -5.43 -8.17
N LYS A 450 1.53 -6.29 -8.92
CA LYS A 450 2.80 -5.94 -9.57
C LYS A 450 2.92 -6.62 -10.92
N LEU A 451 3.37 -5.86 -11.92
CA LEU A 451 3.78 -6.40 -13.22
C LEU A 451 5.28 -6.65 -13.24
N SER A 452 5.69 -7.90 -13.36
CA SER A 452 7.08 -8.25 -13.65
C SER A 452 7.38 -8.01 -15.12
N LEU A 453 8.19 -7.00 -15.42
CA LEU A 453 8.63 -6.71 -16.79
C LEU A 453 9.57 -7.80 -17.31
N GLY A 454 10.38 -8.39 -16.42
CA GLY A 454 11.29 -9.47 -16.80
C GLY A 454 10.60 -10.78 -17.19
N ALA A 455 9.31 -10.96 -16.83
CA ALA A 455 8.55 -12.16 -17.15
C ALA A 455 7.28 -11.91 -17.97
N GLY A 456 6.77 -10.67 -18.04
CA GLY A 456 5.48 -10.34 -18.67
C GLY A 456 4.30 -10.91 -17.91
N ILE A 457 4.40 -11.00 -16.58
CA ILE A 457 3.37 -11.59 -15.70
C ILE A 457 2.90 -10.53 -14.70
N ALA A 458 1.58 -10.31 -14.64
CA ALA A 458 0.95 -9.52 -13.60
C ALA A 458 0.63 -10.41 -12.39
N TYR A 459 1.26 -10.13 -11.24
CA TYR A 459 1.05 -10.86 -9.99
C TYR A 459 -0.05 -10.23 -9.16
N LEU A 460 -0.98 -11.08 -8.71
CA LEU A 460 -2.10 -10.73 -7.86
C LEU A 460 -2.20 -11.73 -6.70
N TYR A 461 -3.01 -11.41 -5.70
CA TYR A 461 -3.23 -12.30 -4.57
C TYR A 461 -4.71 -12.65 -4.47
N SER A 462 -5.00 -13.92 -4.67
CA SER A 462 -6.36 -14.46 -4.78
C SER A 462 -6.67 -15.44 -3.67
N PHE A 463 -7.93 -15.84 -3.56
CA PHE A 463 -8.34 -16.89 -2.65
C PHE A 463 -9.40 -17.81 -3.28
N ASP A 464 -9.36 -19.07 -2.85
CA ASP A 464 -10.40 -20.06 -3.08
C ASP A 464 -11.10 -20.41 -1.76
N ILE A 465 -12.38 -20.75 -1.80
CA ILE A 465 -13.13 -21.20 -0.65
C ILE A 465 -13.12 -22.73 -0.66
N LEU A 466 -12.54 -23.33 0.38
CA LEU A 466 -12.50 -24.76 0.57
C LEU A 466 -13.86 -25.30 1.02
N ASP A 467 -14.09 -26.60 0.95
CA ASP A 467 -15.31 -27.27 1.40
C ASP A 467 -15.58 -27.03 2.90
N SER A 468 -14.55 -26.82 3.70
CA SER A 468 -14.66 -26.42 5.11
C SER A 468 -15.17 -24.99 5.33
N GLY A 469 -15.20 -24.17 4.29
CA GLY A 469 -15.43 -22.72 4.37
C GLY A 469 -14.16 -21.90 4.66
N GLU A 470 -13.00 -22.53 4.89
CA GLU A 470 -11.72 -21.84 5.00
C GLU A 470 -11.30 -21.28 3.63
N ARG A 471 -10.41 -20.29 3.64
CA ARG A 471 -9.84 -19.68 2.42
C ARG A 471 -8.43 -20.18 2.20
N LEU A 472 -8.19 -20.69 1.01
CA LEU A 472 -6.85 -20.96 0.51
C LEU A 472 -6.38 -19.74 -0.27
N TRP A 473 -5.37 -19.07 0.24
CA TRP A 473 -4.78 -17.90 -0.40
C TRP A 473 -3.64 -18.31 -1.33
N SER A 474 -3.55 -17.66 -2.48
CA SER A 474 -2.57 -17.98 -3.51
C SER A 474 -2.00 -16.72 -4.16
N LEU A 475 -0.71 -16.73 -4.42
CA LEU A 475 -0.10 -15.83 -5.40
C LEU A 475 -0.49 -16.33 -6.79
N VAL A 476 -1.07 -15.46 -7.61
CA VAL A 476 -1.53 -15.79 -8.96
C VAL A 476 -0.84 -14.86 -9.94
N GLY A 477 -0.30 -15.42 -11.03
CA GLY A 477 0.22 -14.65 -12.14
C GLY A 477 -0.68 -14.77 -13.37
N LEU A 478 -1.03 -13.62 -13.94
CA LEU A 478 -1.74 -13.51 -15.20
C LEU A 478 -0.76 -13.10 -16.31
N ASP A 479 -0.83 -13.77 -17.45
CA ASP A 479 -0.15 -13.32 -18.66
C ASP A 479 -0.60 -11.89 -19.01
N PHE A 480 0.33 -10.97 -19.10
CA PHE A 480 0.06 -9.57 -19.39
C PHE A 480 -0.73 -9.41 -20.71
N GLU A 481 -0.41 -10.18 -21.74
CA GLU A 481 -1.02 -10.04 -23.07
C GLU A 481 -2.45 -10.57 -23.14
N THR A 482 -2.74 -11.67 -22.45
CA THR A 482 -4.01 -12.40 -22.62
C THR A 482 -4.93 -12.42 -21.41
N GLY A 483 -4.43 -12.03 -20.22
CA GLY A 483 -5.16 -12.15 -18.96
C GLY A 483 -5.35 -13.58 -18.46
N ARG A 484 -4.76 -14.58 -19.13
CA ARG A 484 -4.84 -15.97 -18.75
C ARG A 484 -3.97 -16.24 -17.51
N GLU A 485 -4.50 -17.01 -16.56
CA GLU A 485 -3.72 -17.49 -15.43
C GLU A 485 -2.61 -18.43 -15.92
N VAL A 486 -1.37 -18.11 -15.57
CA VAL A 486 -0.18 -18.88 -16.00
C VAL A 486 0.58 -19.49 -14.84
N VAL A 487 0.39 -18.98 -13.62
CA VAL A 487 0.96 -19.56 -12.41
C VAL A 487 0.03 -19.32 -11.22
N ARG A 488 -0.12 -20.35 -10.38
CA ARG A 488 -0.78 -20.27 -9.08
C ARG A 488 0.05 -20.97 -8.02
N ILE A 489 0.41 -20.24 -6.97
CA ILE A 489 1.23 -20.73 -5.87
C ILE A 489 0.44 -20.57 -4.57
N PRO A 490 -0.09 -21.66 -3.99
CA PRO A 490 -0.75 -21.63 -2.69
C PRO A 490 0.20 -21.13 -1.59
N THR A 491 -0.25 -20.18 -0.80
CA THR A 491 0.58 -19.54 0.23
C THR A 491 0.12 -19.84 1.65
N GLY A 492 -1.15 -20.19 1.85
CA GLY A 492 -1.66 -20.58 3.14
C GLY A 492 -3.16 -20.46 3.31
N THR A 493 -3.65 -20.97 4.42
CA THR A 493 -5.08 -21.03 4.72
C THR A 493 -5.48 -20.11 5.87
N GLY A 494 -6.73 -19.64 5.84
CA GLY A 494 -7.36 -18.90 6.93
C GLY A 494 -7.12 -17.39 6.92
N LYS A 495 -7.70 -16.73 7.93
CA LYS A 495 -7.76 -15.27 8.05
C LYS A 495 -6.39 -14.59 8.14
N GLY A 496 -5.39 -15.29 8.65
CA GLY A 496 -4.05 -14.76 8.84
C GLY A 496 -3.32 -14.46 7.53
N TYR A 497 -3.67 -15.19 6.47
CA TYR A 497 -3.08 -15.04 5.14
C TYR A 497 -3.82 -14.03 4.25
N ASN A 498 -4.90 -13.42 4.73
CA ASN A 498 -5.55 -12.32 4.03
C ASN A 498 -4.58 -11.15 3.87
N ASN A 499 -4.46 -10.65 2.66
CA ASN A 499 -3.56 -9.58 2.29
C ASN A 499 -4.00 -8.20 2.82
N ASN A 500 -5.28 -7.88 2.79
CA ASN A 500 -5.88 -6.67 3.37
C ASN A 500 -5.17 -5.36 2.95
N TRP A 501 -5.20 -5.06 1.65
CA TRP A 501 -4.60 -3.87 1.02
C TRP A 501 -3.08 -3.73 1.17
N ALA A 502 -2.38 -4.81 1.49
CA ALA A 502 -0.93 -4.79 1.45
C ALA A 502 -0.40 -4.94 0.02
N SER A 503 0.81 -4.49 -0.23
CA SER A 503 1.45 -4.65 -1.52
C SER A 503 2.00 -6.06 -1.73
N ILE A 504 2.13 -6.44 -2.99
CA ILE A 504 3.15 -7.37 -3.45
C ILE A 504 4.45 -6.58 -3.59
N GLY A 505 5.53 -7.06 -2.99
CA GLY A 505 6.88 -6.56 -3.22
C GLY A 505 7.64 -7.60 -4.04
N ILE A 506 8.33 -7.18 -5.09
CA ILE A 506 9.28 -8.00 -5.80
C ILE A 506 10.67 -7.52 -5.40
N ALA A 507 11.51 -8.42 -4.90
CA ALA A 507 12.89 -8.08 -4.60
C ALA A 507 13.71 -7.93 -5.88
N PRO A 508 14.84 -7.21 -5.86
CA PRO A 508 15.75 -7.13 -7.02
C PRO A 508 16.21 -8.49 -7.56
N THR A 509 16.21 -9.51 -6.70
CA THR A 509 16.53 -10.91 -7.02
C THR A 509 15.39 -11.70 -7.64
N GLY A 510 14.17 -11.12 -7.73
CA GLY A 510 12.97 -11.77 -8.28
C GLY A 510 12.07 -12.47 -7.27
N GLU A 511 12.46 -12.56 -6.00
CA GLU A 511 11.62 -13.11 -4.93
C GLU A 511 10.38 -12.24 -4.72
N VAL A 512 9.24 -12.88 -4.46
CA VAL A 512 7.97 -12.19 -4.24
C VAL A 512 7.60 -12.20 -2.77
N TYR A 513 7.32 -11.03 -2.23
CA TYR A 513 6.87 -10.82 -0.86
C TYR A 513 5.42 -10.37 -0.86
N ILE A 514 4.62 -10.91 0.04
CA ILE A 514 3.20 -10.60 0.18
C ILE A 514 2.93 -10.22 1.63
N GLY A 515 2.40 -9.02 1.83
CA GLY A 515 1.93 -8.60 3.14
C GLY A 515 0.62 -9.30 3.52
N THR A 516 0.52 -9.71 4.77
CA THR A 516 -0.68 -10.37 5.29
C THR A 516 -1.04 -9.83 6.68
N ARG A 517 -2.26 -10.14 7.14
CA ARG A 517 -2.75 -9.71 8.45
C ARG A 517 -1.92 -10.19 9.63
N GLN A 518 -1.18 -11.27 9.49
CA GLN A 518 -0.35 -11.78 10.60
C GLN A 518 1.14 -11.67 10.34
N GLY A 519 1.56 -11.12 9.21
CA GLY A 519 2.98 -10.98 8.87
C GLY A 519 3.22 -10.93 7.37
N ILE A 520 4.11 -11.79 6.91
CA ILE A 520 4.54 -11.83 5.51
C ILE A 520 4.59 -13.26 4.99
N VAL A 521 4.44 -13.38 3.69
CA VAL A 521 4.79 -14.56 2.91
C VAL A 521 5.87 -14.18 1.92
N ARG A 522 6.88 -15.00 1.77
CA ARG A 522 7.88 -14.92 0.70
C ARG A 522 7.78 -16.16 -0.17
N VAL A 523 7.81 -15.95 -1.47
CA VAL A 523 7.87 -16.98 -2.49
C VAL A 523 9.16 -16.79 -3.28
N ARG A 524 9.95 -17.86 -3.43
CA ARG A 524 11.21 -17.85 -4.20
C ARG A 524 11.46 -19.20 -4.86
N GLU A 525 12.27 -19.20 -5.89
CA GLU A 525 12.87 -20.39 -6.47
C GLU A 525 13.98 -21.00 -5.61
#